data_363ac6a650c39c3673655e7f26d39349
#
_entry.id   363ac6a650c39c3673655e7f26d39349
#
_cell.length_a   1.000
_cell.length_b   1.000
_cell.length_c   1.000
_cell.angle_alpha   90.00
_cell.angle_beta   90.00
_cell.angle_gamma   90.00
#
_symmetry.space_group_name_H-M   'P 1'
#
loop_
_entity.id
_entity.type
_entity.pdbx_description
1 polymer ?
#
loop_
_entity_poly.entity_id
_entity_poly.type
_entity_poly.pdbx_seq_one_letter_code
_entity_poly.pdbx_strand_id
1 'polypeptide(L)'
;MIKHLDIFSAFIAQTRFSDIPDDTVSRAKLIIADCVGAIVGGSAEPEILAFTDSINSSGTSRILGSSNLTDPQTASFINGTAGTVLEMDEGHQFARGHPGMHVFPALLAATEGTTELVSGKDFLTAFIVGYDIAARIGLATSLNANMHPHGTWGVIGAAAALGALNRLDEVQLAELLNIASSLTLATSRKTMLEGGTVRNAYTGVANQMSHTAHKLLMAGFTGELDGIGSVFGGVVSSGFDVEAALESIGKRFEVDRNYFKLHACCRYNHAALDALWILLDKHPELQNPGQIDRIHVESYFLAAELDDQKPRNMLAARFSIPFAIATTLINRSSKVHSFTGNALTDPATLALAAKTSIAESSFMSAQLPDFRPAEVSITMKNGQNFKAGVKTNRGDWQDPYDNAQLKEKYISLTARRWSAKTSNTVYHNIFALDRFSNVTLAFDG
;
A
#
# COMPACT_ATOMS: atom_id res chain seq x y z
N MET A 1 -18.25 -9.10 27.39
CA MET A 1 -17.43 -8.20 26.56
C MET A 1 -16.59 -9.04 25.63
N ILE A 2 -16.34 -8.56 24.43
CA ILE A 2 -15.61 -9.31 23.40
C ILE A 2 -14.15 -8.92 23.49
N LYS A 3 -13.30 -9.86 23.90
CA LYS A 3 -11.90 -9.64 24.32
C LYS A 3 -11.09 -8.73 23.35
N HIS A 4 -11.17 -8.96 22.06
CA HIS A 4 -10.37 -8.20 21.10
C HIS A 4 -10.90 -6.76 20.89
N LEU A 5 -12.23 -6.55 20.95
CA LEU A 5 -12.81 -5.20 20.86
C LEU A 5 -12.44 -4.35 22.07
N ASP A 6 -12.53 -4.92 23.28
CA ASP A 6 -12.15 -4.21 24.50
C ASP A 6 -10.67 -3.80 24.48
N ILE A 7 -9.78 -4.69 24.03
CA ILE A 7 -8.33 -4.42 23.96
C ILE A 7 -8.02 -3.42 22.85
N PHE A 8 -8.63 -3.53 21.67
CA PHE A 8 -8.43 -2.56 20.59
C PHE A 8 -8.93 -1.17 20.98
N SER A 9 -10.13 -1.08 21.57
CA SER A 9 -10.69 0.21 22.01
C SER A 9 -9.83 0.86 23.08
N ALA A 10 -9.38 0.10 24.08
CA ALA A 10 -8.48 0.60 25.11
C ALA A 10 -7.13 1.05 24.51
N PHE A 11 -6.53 0.27 23.59
CA PHE A 11 -5.30 0.64 22.90
C PHE A 11 -5.46 1.96 22.15
N ILE A 12 -6.54 2.12 21.38
CA ILE A 12 -6.82 3.35 20.62
C ILE A 12 -7.04 4.54 21.57
N ALA A 13 -7.86 4.38 22.61
CA ALA A 13 -8.21 5.46 23.52
C ALA A 13 -7.06 5.91 24.42
N GLN A 14 -6.20 4.97 24.81
CA GLN A 14 -5.19 5.20 25.86
C GLN A 14 -3.80 5.54 25.29
N THR A 15 -3.49 5.17 24.04
CA THR A 15 -2.16 5.46 23.44
C THR A 15 -1.93 6.97 23.35
N ARG A 16 -0.81 7.43 23.88
CA ARG A 16 -0.34 8.82 23.79
C ARG A 16 0.95 8.89 23.00
N PHE A 17 1.25 10.05 22.41
CA PHE A 17 2.48 10.24 21.65
C PHE A 17 3.74 9.87 22.44
N SER A 18 3.74 10.12 23.74
CA SER A 18 4.84 9.76 24.67
C SER A 18 5.06 8.26 24.84
N ASP A 19 4.08 7.43 24.50
CA ASP A 19 4.14 5.99 24.66
C ASP A 19 4.72 5.29 23.43
N ILE A 20 4.88 6.06 22.32
CA ILE A 20 5.35 5.56 21.03
C ILE A 20 6.88 5.75 20.94
N PRO A 21 7.65 4.69 20.66
CA PRO A 21 9.10 4.80 20.48
C PRO A 21 9.49 5.77 19.36
N ASP A 22 10.59 6.50 19.53
CA ASP A 22 11.09 7.46 18.54
C ASP A 22 11.36 6.82 17.16
N ASP A 23 11.85 5.59 17.14
CA ASP A 23 12.08 4.84 15.89
C ASP A 23 10.76 4.55 15.17
N THR A 24 9.71 4.17 15.91
CA THR A 24 8.35 3.98 15.38
C THR A 24 7.77 5.28 14.82
N VAL A 25 7.95 6.41 15.52
CA VAL A 25 7.56 7.74 15.01
C VAL A 25 8.32 8.08 13.73
N SER A 26 9.62 7.82 13.70
CA SER A 26 10.46 8.05 12.51
C SER A 26 10.01 7.19 11.34
N ARG A 27 9.65 5.92 11.59
CA ARG A 27 9.12 5.01 10.58
C ARG A 27 7.76 5.48 10.05
N ALA A 28 6.87 5.94 10.91
CA ALA A 28 5.58 6.50 10.51
C ALA A 28 5.74 7.73 9.59
N LYS A 29 6.70 8.62 9.87
CA LYS A 29 7.00 9.78 9.01
C LYS A 29 7.50 9.35 7.62
N LEU A 30 8.32 8.30 7.53
CA LEU A 30 8.73 7.70 6.25
C LEU A 30 7.53 7.15 5.48
N ILE A 31 6.61 6.44 6.15
CA ILE A 31 5.39 5.92 5.54
C ILE A 31 4.50 7.05 5.03
N ILE A 32 4.31 8.12 5.82
CA ILE A 32 3.54 9.30 5.39
C ILE A 32 4.18 9.96 4.16
N ALA A 33 5.50 10.10 4.14
CA ALA A 33 6.20 10.63 2.97
C ALA A 33 5.99 9.73 1.74
N ASP A 34 6.04 8.43 1.91
CA ASP A 34 5.79 7.46 0.85
C ASP A 34 4.36 7.56 0.32
N CYS A 35 3.35 7.66 1.20
CA CYS A 35 1.95 7.87 0.84
C CYS A 35 1.76 9.16 0.05
N VAL A 36 2.31 10.29 0.53
CA VAL A 36 2.27 11.57 -0.19
C VAL A 36 2.90 11.44 -1.57
N GLY A 37 4.09 10.82 -1.65
CA GLY A 37 4.77 10.58 -2.92
C GLY A 37 3.92 9.75 -3.90
N ALA A 38 3.33 8.67 -3.43
CA ALA A 38 2.49 7.78 -4.24
C ALA A 38 1.20 8.48 -4.71
N ILE A 39 0.53 9.25 -3.84
CA ILE A 39 -0.68 10.00 -4.18
C ILE A 39 -0.38 11.07 -5.22
N VAL A 40 0.61 11.92 -4.95
CA VAL A 40 0.98 13.02 -5.86
C VAL A 40 1.47 12.47 -7.21
N GLY A 41 2.28 11.41 -7.18
CA GLY A 41 2.72 10.73 -8.40
C GLY A 41 1.57 10.13 -9.20
N GLY A 42 0.63 9.48 -8.52
CA GLY A 42 -0.55 8.86 -9.13
C GLY A 42 -1.61 9.85 -9.61
N SER A 43 -1.68 11.05 -9.00
CA SER A 43 -2.62 12.10 -9.43
C SER A 43 -2.35 12.62 -10.86
N ALA A 44 -1.20 12.27 -11.44
CA ALA A 44 -0.87 12.57 -12.83
C ALA A 44 -1.45 11.56 -13.84
N GLU A 45 -2.00 10.43 -13.39
CA GLU A 45 -2.57 9.44 -14.30
C GLU A 45 -3.91 9.94 -14.90
N PRO A 46 -4.19 9.65 -16.19
CA PRO A 46 -5.36 10.19 -16.88
C PRO A 46 -6.69 9.88 -16.19
N GLU A 47 -6.83 8.67 -15.64
CA GLU A 47 -8.04 8.26 -14.94
C GLU A 47 -8.27 9.06 -13.64
N ILE A 48 -7.18 9.39 -12.94
CA ILE A 48 -7.26 10.20 -11.71
C ILE A 48 -7.55 11.66 -12.02
N LEU A 49 -6.97 12.20 -13.09
CA LEU A 49 -7.29 13.55 -13.58
C LEU A 49 -8.78 13.64 -13.93
N ALA A 50 -9.28 12.74 -14.77
CA ALA A 50 -10.68 12.70 -15.16
C ALA A 50 -11.63 12.53 -13.95
N PHE A 51 -11.23 11.69 -12.98
CA PHE A 51 -11.99 11.50 -11.75
C PHE A 51 -12.00 12.77 -10.90
N THR A 52 -10.87 13.44 -10.72
CA THR A 52 -10.77 14.71 -10.00
C THR A 52 -11.62 15.81 -10.66
N ASP A 53 -11.58 15.92 -11.99
CA ASP A 53 -12.34 16.91 -12.76
C ASP A 53 -13.87 16.67 -12.71
N SER A 54 -14.31 15.43 -12.42
CA SER A 54 -15.73 15.09 -12.31
C SER A 54 -16.39 15.53 -10.99
N ILE A 55 -15.61 16.07 -10.05
CA ILE A 55 -16.09 16.40 -8.71
C ILE A 55 -16.77 17.74 -8.68
N ASN A 56 -17.96 17.76 -8.08
CA ASN A 56 -18.81 18.94 -7.92
C ASN A 56 -19.00 19.34 -6.44
N SER A 57 -18.38 18.64 -5.49
CA SER A 57 -18.46 18.98 -4.07
C SER A 57 -17.41 20.06 -3.72
N SER A 58 -17.68 20.82 -2.66
CA SER A 58 -16.80 21.84 -2.12
C SER A 58 -16.46 21.56 -0.66
N GLY A 59 -15.34 22.07 -0.19
CA GLY A 59 -14.90 21.89 1.19
C GLY A 59 -13.48 22.43 1.40
N THR A 60 -12.84 21.97 2.46
CA THR A 60 -11.50 22.41 2.88
C THR A 60 -10.43 21.35 2.73
N SER A 61 -10.82 20.09 2.42
CA SER A 61 -9.87 18.97 2.32
C SER A 61 -9.23 18.93 0.94
N ARG A 62 -7.91 18.85 0.91
CA ARG A 62 -7.11 18.88 -0.33
C ARG A 62 -7.11 17.55 -1.08
N ILE A 63 -7.09 17.64 -2.39
CA ILE A 63 -6.72 16.55 -3.29
C ILE A 63 -5.23 16.77 -3.61
N LEU A 64 -4.36 15.90 -3.06
CA LEU A 64 -2.91 16.02 -3.24
C LEU A 64 -2.53 15.93 -4.73
N GLY A 65 -1.67 16.85 -5.18
CA GLY A 65 -1.30 16.96 -6.60
C GLY A 65 -2.30 17.73 -7.46
N SER A 66 -3.37 18.31 -6.86
CA SER A 66 -4.34 19.20 -7.48
C SER A 66 -4.45 20.50 -6.67
N SER A 67 -5.01 21.53 -7.27
CA SER A 67 -5.43 22.77 -6.57
C SER A 67 -6.85 22.69 -6.01
N ASN A 68 -7.57 21.59 -6.27
CA ASN A 68 -8.96 21.43 -5.87
C ASN A 68 -9.08 21.10 -4.38
N LEU A 69 -10.06 21.74 -3.73
CA LEU A 69 -10.51 21.44 -2.39
C LEU A 69 -11.92 20.86 -2.44
N THR A 70 -12.22 19.89 -1.58
CA THR A 70 -13.52 19.23 -1.54
C THR A 70 -13.88 18.80 -0.12
N ASP A 71 -14.99 18.11 0.08
CA ASP A 71 -15.33 17.53 1.37
C ASP A 71 -14.40 16.36 1.75
N PRO A 72 -14.26 16.04 3.06
CA PRO A 72 -13.31 15.02 3.52
C PRO A 72 -13.52 13.62 2.91
N GLN A 73 -14.77 13.20 2.69
CA GLN A 73 -15.07 11.88 2.13
C GLN A 73 -14.58 11.79 0.68
N THR A 74 -14.85 12.82 -0.11
CA THR A 74 -14.44 12.89 -1.51
C THR A 74 -12.93 13.03 -1.64
N ALA A 75 -12.28 13.90 -0.84
CA ALA A 75 -10.83 14.05 -0.84
C ALA A 75 -10.12 12.73 -0.50
N SER A 76 -10.58 12.04 0.56
CA SER A 76 -10.01 10.76 0.98
C SER A 76 -10.19 9.67 -0.08
N PHE A 77 -11.33 9.65 -0.77
CA PHE A 77 -11.60 8.71 -1.86
C PHE A 77 -10.61 8.90 -3.02
N ILE A 78 -10.41 10.13 -3.47
CA ILE A 78 -9.52 10.42 -4.60
C ILE A 78 -8.06 10.16 -4.21
N ASN A 79 -7.62 10.69 -3.07
CA ASN A 79 -6.25 10.51 -2.60
C ASN A 79 -5.91 9.01 -2.42
N GLY A 80 -6.80 8.23 -1.80
CA GLY A 80 -6.62 6.79 -1.64
C GLY A 80 -6.58 6.04 -2.97
N THR A 81 -7.37 6.47 -3.96
CA THR A 81 -7.35 5.89 -5.31
C THR A 81 -6.07 6.25 -6.05
N ALA A 82 -5.67 7.52 -6.03
CA ALA A 82 -4.45 8.00 -6.68
C ALA A 82 -3.18 7.32 -6.11
N GLY A 83 -3.17 7.06 -4.80
CA GLY A 83 -2.01 6.46 -4.14
C GLY A 83 -1.66 5.06 -4.61
N THR A 84 -2.63 4.30 -5.09
CA THR A 84 -2.42 2.89 -5.50
C THR A 84 -2.23 2.67 -7.00
N VAL A 85 -2.53 3.67 -7.84
CA VAL A 85 -2.55 3.51 -9.30
C VAL A 85 -1.18 3.16 -9.90
N LEU A 86 -0.08 3.61 -9.28
CA LEU A 86 1.28 3.36 -9.74
C LEU A 86 1.92 2.09 -9.15
N GLU A 87 1.26 1.41 -8.20
CA GLU A 87 1.85 0.29 -7.44
C GLU A 87 3.18 0.67 -6.75
N MET A 88 3.29 1.92 -6.28
CA MET A 88 4.48 2.46 -5.62
C MET A 88 4.28 2.72 -4.12
N ASP A 89 3.07 2.56 -3.62
CA ASP A 89 2.73 2.73 -2.21
C ASP A 89 3.36 1.66 -1.31
N GLU A 90 3.70 2.06 -0.07
CA GLU A 90 4.21 1.17 0.97
C GLU A 90 3.27 -0.01 1.24
N GLY A 91 3.67 -0.94 2.07
CA GLY A 91 2.76 -2.01 2.49
C GLY A 91 3.26 -2.78 3.70
N HIS A 92 2.42 -3.73 4.13
CA HIS A 92 2.69 -4.61 5.26
C HIS A 92 2.62 -6.07 4.81
N GLN A 93 3.73 -6.80 5.01
CA GLN A 93 3.90 -8.16 4.49
C GLN A 93 2.85 -9.13 5.04
N PHE A 94 2.63 -9.10 6.34
CA PHE A 94 1.74 -10.05 7.02
C PHE A 94 0.25 -9.71 6.80
N ALA A 95 -0.10 -8.42 6.72
CA ALA A 95 -1.44 -7.97 6.35
C ALA A 95 -1.75 -8.12 4.85
N ARG A 96 -0.72 -8.40 4.03
CA ARG A 96 -0.84 -8.57 2.58
C ARG A 96 -1.49 -7.38 1.86
N GLY A 97 -1.23 -6.16 2.33
CA GLY A 97 -1.83 -4.93 1.79
C GLY A 97 -1.06 -3.68 2.22
N HIS A 98 -1.69 -2.53 2.11
CA HIS A 98 -1.11 -1.20 2.19
C HIS A 98 -1.79 -0.35 3.29
N PRO A 99 -1.49 -0.59 4.60
CA PRO A 99 -2.21 0.08 5.68
C PRO A 99 -2.07 1.59 5.67
N GLY A 100 -0.89 2.13 5.36
CA GLY A 100 -0.69 3.58 5.28
C GLY A 100 -1.61 4.25 4.27
N MET A 101 -1.79 3.63 3.10
CA MET A 101 -2.67 4.17 2.07
C MET A 101 -4.16 4.06 2.42
N HIS A 102 -4.53 3.11 3.29
CA HIS A 102 -5.90 3.03 3.80
C HIS A 102 -6.17 4.04 4.92
N VAL A 103 -5.14 4.48 5.67
CA VAL A 103 -5.31 5.33 6.86
C VAL A 103 -4.98 6.80 6.58
N PHE A 104 -3.86 7.07 5.91
CA PHE A 104 -3.36 8.43 5.72
C PHE A 104 -4.34 9.36 4.98
N PRO A 105 -4.95 8.96 3.84
CA PRO A 105 -5.87 9.85 3.12
C PRO A 105 -7.10 10.22 3.94
N ALA A 106 -7.69 9.27 4.68
CA ALA A 106 -8.85 9.54 5.54
C ALA A 106 -8.47 10.49 6.68
N LEU A 107 -7.33 10.24 7.33
CA LEU A 107 -6.88 11.04 8.46
C LEU A 107 -6.51 12.47 8.03
N LEU A 108 -5.80 12.66 6.91
CA LEU A 108 -5.49 13.98 6.37
C LEU A 108 -6.76 14.75 6.05
N ALA A 109 -7.68 14.13 5.33
CA ALA A 109 -8.93 14.79 4.94
C ALA A 109 -9.79 15.18 6.15
N ALA A 110 -9.86 14.33 7.18
CA ALA A 110 -10.57 14.64 8.43
C ALA A 110 -9.94 15.84 9.15
N THR A 111 -8.60 15.86 9.21
CA THR A 111 -7.85 16.95 9.86
C THR A 111 -8.07 18.30 9.17
N GLU A 112 -8.21 18.30 7.85
CA GLU A 112 -8.47 19.51 7.06
C GLU A 112 -9.97 19.90 7.05
N GLY A 113 -10.84 18.94 7.32
CA GLY A 113 -12.29 19.14 7.38
C GLY A 113 -12.81 19.64 8.73
N THR A 114 -11.96 19.66 9.77
CA THR A 114 -12.34 20.19 11.09
C THR A 114 -11.94 21.65 11.26
N THR A 115 -12.66 22.37 12.14
CA THR A 115 -12.30 23.73 12.58
C THR A 115 -11.32 23.72 13.75
N GLU A 116 -11.11 22.57 14.40
CA GLU A 116 -10.17 22.40 15.50
C GLU A 116 -8.72 22.27 14.99
N LEU A 117 -7.79 22.85 15.75
CA LEU A 117 -6.36 22.67 15.44
C LEU A 117 -5.90 21.29 15.88
N VAL A 118 -5.40 20.51 14.93
CA VAL A 118 -4.80 19.21 15.18
C VAL A 118 -3.30 19.34 15.24
N SER A 119 -2.68 18.94 16.36
CA SER A 119 -1.23 18.92 16.47
C SER A 119 -0.62 17.77 15.65
N GLY A 120 0.62 17.95 15.22
CA GLY A 120 1.34 16.89 14.53
C GLY A 120 1.56 15.64 15.39
N LYS A 121 1.63 15.80 16.73
CA LYS A 121 1.70 14.67 17.66
C LYS A 121 0.39 13.88 17.70
N ASP A 122 -0.75 14.55 17.77
CA ASP A 122 -2.07 13.89 17.73
C ASP A 122 -2.29 13.19 16.38
N PHE A 123 -1.90 13.82 15.27
CA PHE A 123 -1.96 13.24 13.93
C PHE A 123 -1.10 11.97 13.81
N LEU A 124 0.17 12.03 14.27
CA LEU A 124 1.06 10.88 14.23
C LEU A 124 0.56 9.73 15.11
N THR A 125 0.03 10.04 16.30
CA THR A 125 -0.57 9.02 17.18
C THR A 125 -1.75 8.35 16.50
N ALA A 126 -2.69 9.13 15.96
CA ALA A 126 -3.85 8.60 15.24
C ALA A 126 -3.45 7.76 14.01
N PHE A 127 -2.44 8.21 13.25
CA PHE A 127 -1.91 7.46 12.11
C PHE A 127 -1.32 6.11 12.52
N ILE A 128 -0.45 6.10 13.54
CA ILE A 128 0.24 4.89 14.01
C ILE A 128 -0.77 3.89 14.57
N VAL A 129 -1.71 4.35 15.38
CA VAL A 129 -2.77 3.51 15.96
C VAL A 129 -3.66 2.92 14.85
N GLY A 130 -4.11 3.73 13.91
CA GLY A 130 -4.92 3.24 12.80
C GLY A 130 -4.19 2.26 11.90
N TYR A 131 -2.92 2.51 11.60
CA TYR A 131 -2.05 1.58 10.88
C TYR A 131 -1.92 0.25 11.63
N ASP A 132 -1.68 0.31 12.93
CA ASP A 132 -1.50 -0.86 13.79
C ASP A 132 -2.77 -1.74 13.80
N ILE A 133 -3.95 -1.16 14.00
CA ILE A 133 -5.23 -1.87 13.98
C ILE A 133 -5.47 -2.50 12.60
N ALA A 134 -5.27 -1.75 11.50
CA ALA A 134 -5.40 -2.27 10.14
C ALA A 134 -4.52 -3.49 9.89
N ALA A 135 -3.24 -3.37 10.24
CA ALA A 135 -2.26 -4.43 10.03
C ALA A 135 -2.55 -5.67 10.89
N ARG A 136 -2.96 -5.49 12.16
CA ARG A 136 -3.31 -6.57 13.08
C ARG A 136 -4.52 -7.36 12.61
N ILE A 137 -5.58 -6.69 12.17
CA ILE A 137 -6.74 -7.37 11.60
C ILE A 137 -6.33 -8.12 10.33
N GLY A 138 -5.54 -7.49 9.45
CA GLY A 138 -5.07 -8.11 8.22
C GLY A 138 -4.20 -9.34 8.43
N LEU A 139 -3.26 -9.32 9.39
CA LEU A 139 -2.37 -10.45 9.69
C LEU A 139 -3.10 -11.62 10.35
N ALA A 140 -4.13 -11.32 11.15
CA ALA A 140 -4.92 -12.32 11.86
C ALA A 140 -5.99 -12.99 10.99
N THR A 141 -6.26 -12.45 9.79
CA THR A 141 -7.33 -12.91 8.91
C THR A 141 -6.83 -13.93 7.89
N SER A 142 -7.40 -15.12 7.89
CA SER A 142 -7.24 -16.11 6.82
C SER A 142 -8.16 -15.78 5.64
N LEU A 143 -7.86 -14.67 4.94
CA LEU A 143 -8.69 -14.14 3.86
C LEU A 143 -8.94 -15.19 2.77
N ASN A 144 -10.17 -15.31 2.28
CA ASN A 144 -10.52 -16.24 1.21
C ASN A 144 -9.60 -16.04 -0.01
N ALA A 145 -9.13 -17.12 -0.61
CA ALA A 145 -8.09 -17.10 -1.64
C ALA A 145 -8.43 -16.25 -2.88
N ASN A 146 -9.73 -16.15 -3.20
CA ASN A 146 -10.23 -15.35 -4.32
C ASN A 146 -10.54 -13.89 -3.96
N MET A 147 -10.38 -13.49 -2.69
CA MET A 147 -10.60 -12.12 -2.22
C MET A 147 -9.37 -11.25 -2.42
N HIS A 148 -9.60 -9.98 -2.76
CA HIS A 148 -8.56 -8.96 -2.74
C HIS A 148 -8.51 -8.31 -1.34
N PRO A 149 -7.33 -8.10 -0.71
CA PRO A 149 -7.25 -7.55 0.64
C PRO A 149 -7.61 -6.05 0.73
N HIS A 150 -7.41 -5.28 -0.37
CA HIS A 150 -7.71 -3.86 -0.34
C HIS A 150 -9.22 -3.61 -0.19
N GLY A 151 -9.57 -2.64 0.64
CA GLY A 151 -10.95 -2.31 0.95
C GLY A 151 -11.57 -3.17 2.06
N THR A 152 -10.84 -4.17 2.59
CA THR A 152 -11.30 -5.01 3.70
C THR A 152 -10.93 -4.37 5.06
N TRP A 153 -9.95 -4.88 5.76
CA TRP A 153 -9.48 -4.40 7.08
C TRP A 153 -9.08 -2.91 7.10
N GLY A 154 -8.77 -2.33 5.93
CA GLY A 154 -8.40 -0.92 5.82
C GLY A 154 -9.48 0.06 6.25
N VAL A 155 -10.77 -0.28 6.09
CA VAL A 155 -11.88 0.54 6.57
C VAL A 155 -11.81 0.69 8.10
N ILE A 156 -11.53 -0.41 8.80
CA ILE A 156 -11.47 -0.44 10.27
C ILE A 156 -10.25 0.34 10.76
N GLY A 157 -9.08 0.17 10.12
CA GLY A 157 -7.89 0.92 10.48
C GLY A 157 -8.05 2.43 10.30
N ALA A 158 -8.65 2.86 9.19
CA ALA A 158 -8.97 4.26 8.97
C ALA A 158 -9.99 4.77 10.01
N ALA A 159 -11.04 3.99 10.31
CA ALA A 159 -12.01 4.36 11.36
C ALA A 159 -11.35 4.46 12.74
N ALA A 160 -10.43 3.57 13.09
CA ALA A 160 -9.64 3.64 14.33
C ALA A 160 -8.82 4.94 14.41
N ALA A 161 -8.17 5.34 13.28
CA ALA A 161 -7.46 6.62 13.21
C ALA A 161 -8.39 7.83 13.41
N LEU A 162 -9.57 7.82 12.77
CA LEU A 162 -10.59 8.87 12.97
C LEU A 162 -11.10 8.89 14.40
N GLY A 163 -11.34 7.73 15.02
CA GLY A 163 -11.75 7.62 16.41
C GLY A 163 -10.69 8.17 17.38
N ALA A 164 -9.41 7.85 17.17
CA ALA A 164 -8.30 8.40 17.95
C ALA A 164 -8.19 9.93 17.78
N LEU A 165 -8.29 10.44 16.55
CA LEU A 165 -8.26 11.87 16.24
C LEU A 165 -9.36 12.64 16.97
N ASN A 166 -10.58 12.08 16.99
CA ASN A 166 -11.76 12.66 17.61
C ASN A 166 -11.86 12.35 19.13
N ARG A 167 -10.86 11.67 19.70
CA ARG A 167 -10.77 11.33 21.13
C ARG A 167 -12.02 10.61 21.66
N LEU A 168 -12.56 9.69 20.87
CA LEU A 168 -13.68 8.86 21.27
C LEU A 168 -13.32 7.99 22.46
N ASP A 169 -14.29 7.74 23.35
CA ASP A 169 -14.10 6.82 24.46
C ASP A 169 -14.12 5.34 24.00
N GLU A 170 -13.75 4.42 24.90
CA GLU A 170 -13.62 3.00 24.59
C GLU A 170 -14.93 2.37 24.09
N VAL A 171 -16.09 2.84 24.58
CA VAL A 171 -17.41 2.34 24.17
C VAL A 171 -17.71 2.80 22.75
N GLN A 172 -17.51 4.08 22.48
CA GLN A 172 -17.68 4.66 21.14
C GLN A 172 -16.72 4.03 20.13
N LEU A 173 -15.48 3.74 20.53
CA LEU A 173 -14.49 3.09 19.67
C LEU A 173 -14.90 1.66 19.34
N ALA A 174 -15.33 0.86 20.32
CA ALA A 174 -15.82 -0.49 20.06
C ALA A 174 -16.97 -0.48 19.03
N GLU A 175 -17.92 0.44 19.22
CA GLU A 175 -19.04 0.60 18.29
C GLU A 175 -18.60 1.06 16.91
N LEU A 176 -17.66 2.02 16.82
CA LEU A 176 -17.11 2.49 15.55
C LEU A 176 -16.44 1.36 14.77
N LEU A 177 -15.65 0.50 15.44
CA LEU A 177 -14.99 -0.65 14.80
C LEU A 177 -16.01 -1.68 14.29
N ASN A 178 -17.09 -1.91 15.04
CA ASN A 178 -18.19 -2.78 14.63
C ASN A 178 -18.94 -2.24 13.40
N ILE A 179 -19.28 -0.96 13.38
CA ILE A 179 -19.90 -0.29 12.23
C ILE A 179 -18.95 -0.38 11.01
N ALA A 180 -17.68 -0.04 11.20
CA ALA A 180 -16.69 -0.05 10.12
C ALA A 180 -16.50 -1.46 9.51
N SER A 181 -16.59 -2.52 10.32
CA SER A 181 -16.51 -3.90 9.84
C SER A 181 -17.61 -4.24 8.83
N SER A 182 -18.82 -3.74 9.06
CA SER A 182 -19.98 -3.94 8.17
C SER A 182 -19.89 -3.16 6.84
N LEU A 183 -18.95 -2.21 6.73
CA LEU A 183 -18.74 -1.37 5.54
C LEU A 183 -17.53 -1.82 4.72
N THR A 184 -16.98 -2.99 4.98
CA THR A 184 -15.85 -3.54 4.22
C THR A 184 -16.25 -3.99 2.83
N LEU A 185 -15.31 -3.94 1.88
CA LEU A 185 -15.54 -4.40 0.53
C LEU A 185 -15.25 -5.92 0.41
N ALA A 186 -16.09 -6.60 -0.35
CA ALA A 186 -15.85 -7.97 -0.79
C ALA A 186 -15.53 -7.96 -2.30
N THR A 187 -14.24 -7.89 -2.64
CA THR A 187 -13.77 -7.73 -4.02
C THR A 187 -12.95 -8.91 -4.50
N SER A 188 -13.04 -9.20 -5.81
CA SER A 188 -12.34 -10.32 -6.43
C SER A 188 -10.85 -10.01 -6.67
N ARG A 189 -9.99 -10.98 -6.33
CA ARG A 189 -8.57 -11.00 -6.69
C ARG A 189 -8.35 -10.96 -8.23
N LYS A 190 -9.25 -11.57 -9.01
CA LYS A 190 -9.17 -11.55 -10.48
C LYS A 190 -9.20 -10.15 -11.07
N THR A 191 -9.83 -9.18 -10.39
CA THR A 191 -9.88 -7.78 -10.87
C THR A 191 -8.48 -7.24 -11.17
N MET A 192 -7.50 -7.50 -10.29
CA MET A 192 -6.12 -7.05 -10.54
C MET A 192 -5.42 -7.86 -11.63
N LEU A 193 -5.60 -9.20 -11.64
CA LEU A 193 -4.96 -10.09 -12.61
C LEU A 193 -5.45 -9.82 -14.04
N GLU A 194 -6.73 -9.54 -14.19
CA GLU A 194 -7.34 -9.23 -15.48
C GLU A 194 -7.21 -7.73 -15.85
N GLY A 195 -6.57 -6.90 -15.04
CA GLY A 195 -6.38 -5.48 -15.29
C GLY A 195 -7.66 -4.64 -15.18
N GLY A 196 -8.60 -5.03 -14.31
CA GLY A 196 -9.76 -4.21 -13.98
C GLY A 196 -9.36 -2.99 -13.14
N THR A 197 -9.24 -1.79 -13.74
CA THR A 197 -8.70 -0.58 -13.10
C THR A 197 -9.51 -0.09 -11.90
N VAL A 198 -10.77 -0.53 -11.75
CA VAL A 198 -11.57 -0.29 -10.53
C VAL A 198 -10.88 -0.80 -9.26
N ARG A 199 -9.93 -1.75 -9.35
CA ARG A 199 -9.11 -2.20 -8.23
C ARG A 199 -8.37 -1.04 -7.56
N ASN A 200 -7.96 -0.03 -8.29
CA ASN A 200 -7.26 1.13 -7.73
C ASN A 200 -8.16 1.95 -6.80
N ALA A 201 -9.47 1.91 -6.99
CA ALA A 201 -10.44 2.60 -6.15
C ALA A 201 -10.72 1.90 -4.81
N TYR A 202 -10.33 0.63 -4.60
CA TYR A 202 -10.66 -0.10 -3.37
C TYR A 202 -10.14 0.57 -2.10
N THR A 203 -8.93 1.11 -2.17
CA THR A 203 -8.32 1.87 -1.06
C THR A 203 -9.06 3.18 -0.82
N GLY A 204 -9.39 3.90 -1.90
CA GLY A 204 -10.17 5.14 -1.80
C GLY A 204 -11.57 4.92 -1.21
N VAL A 205 -12.27 3.87 -1.64
CA VAL A 205 -13.57 3.50 -1.06
C VAL A 205 -13.44 3.16 0.42
N ALA A 206 -12.38 2.43 0.83
CA ALA A 206 -12.15 2.16 2.25
C ALA A 206 -11.97 3.44 3.07
N ASN A 207 -11.21 4.40 2.56
CA ASN A 207 -11.05 5.72 3.18
C ASN A 207 -12.42 6.45 3.29
N GLN A 208 -13.22 6.45 2.24
CA GLN A 208 -14.56 7.06 2.24
C GLN A 208 -15.49 6.38 3.24
N MET A 209 -15.47 5.03 3.30
CA MET A 209 -16.33 4.26 4.22
C MET A 209 -15.96 4.47 5.69
N SER A 210 -14.71 4.76 6.02
CA SER A 210 -14.30 5.10 7.39
C SER A 210 -14.95 6.40 7.87
N HIS A 211 -15.02 7.42 7.02
CA HIS A 211 -15.79 8.64 7.31
C HIS A 211 -17.28 8.36 7.44
N THR A 212 -17.83 7.47 6.60
CA THR A 212 -19.22 7.04 6.69
C THR A 212 -19.48 6.33 8.02
N ALA A 213 -18.60 5.42 8.45
CA ALA A 213 -18.71 4.73 9.74
C ALA A 213 -18.73 5.73 10.91
N HIS A 214 -17.82 6.71 10.91
CA HIS A 214 -17.78 7.75 11.93
C HIS A 214 -19.07 8.58 11.95
N LYS A 215 -19.60 9.01 10.79
CA LYS A 215 -20.85 9.75 10.70
C LYS A 215 -22.05 8.92 11.19
N LEU A 216 -22.09 7.63 10.87
CA LEU A 216 -23.14 6.73 11.35
C LEU A 216 -23.11 6.58 12.88
N LEU A 217 -21.93 6.40 13.48
CA LEU A 217 -21.76 6.39 14.93
C LEU A 217 -22.32 7.66 15.56
N MET A 218 -21.90 8.83 15.06
CA MET A 218 -22.34 10.13 15.58
C MET A 218 -23.85 10.37 15.41
N ALA A 219 -24.49 9.70 14.46
CA ALA A 219 -25.92 9.71 14.25
C ALA A 219 -26.68 8.67 15.11
N GLY A 220 -25.97 7.88 15.94
CA GLY A 220 -26.56 6.88 16.83
C GLY A 220 -26.84 5.52 16.18
N PHE A 221 -26.25 5.22 15.03
CA PHE A 221 -26.30 3.87 14.46
C PHE A 221 -25.41 2.92 15.27
N THR A 222 -25.74 1.63 15.21
CA THR A 222 -25.01 0.56 15.89
C THR A 222 -24.59 -0.52 14.89
N GLY A 223 -23.47 -1.20 15.16
CA GLY A 223 -23.03 -2.39 14.44
C GLY A 223 -23.48 -3.69 15.11
N GLU A 224 -22.89 -4.79 14.67
CA GLU A 224 -23.00 -6.07 15.39
C GLU A 224 -22.22 -6.00 16.70
N LEU A 225 -22.54 -6.91 17.65
CA LEU A 225 -21.78 -7.00 18.91
C LEU A 225 -20.31 -7.39 18.71
N ASP A 226 -20.03 -8.14 17.64
CA ASP A 226 -18.69 -8.54 17.20
C ASP A 226 -18.59 -8.48 15.68
N GLY A 227 -18.59 -7.27 15.12
CA GLY A 227 -18.49 -7.08 13.68
C GLY A 227 -17.15 -7.55 13.09
N ILE A 228 -16.04 -7.41 13.84
CA ILE A 228 -14.73 -7.93 13.42
C ILE A 228 -14.77 -9.46 13.36
N GLY A 229 -15.19 -10.11 14.44
CA GLY A 229 -15.26 -11.57 14.50
C GLY A 229 -16.21 -12.17 13.45
N SER A 230 -17.37 -11.56 13.22
CA SER A 230 -18.33 -12.00 12.20
C SER A 230 -17.78 -11.85 10.78
N VAL A 231 -17.33 -10.64 10.42
CA VAL A 231 -16.91 -10.33 9.05
C VAL A 231 -15.57 -10.99 8.71
N PHE A 232 -14.57 -10.85 9.59
CA PHE A 232 -13.22 -11.38 9.35
C PHE A 232 -13.02 -12.81 9.84
N GLY A 233 -13.97 -13.36 10.58
CA GLY A 233 -13.98 -14.79 10.98
C GLY A 233 -14.79 -15.70 10.08
N GLY A 234 -15.70 -15.15 9.23
CA GLY A 234 -16.63 -15.99 8.49
C GLY A 234 -17.14 -15.48 7.15
N VAL A 235 -17.23 -14.15 6.95
CA VAL A 235 -17.78 -13.59 5.69
C VAL A 235 -16.70 -13.46 4.62
N VAL A 236 -15.60 -12.75 4.91
CA VAL A 236 -14.53 -12.47 3.93
C VAL A 236 -13.37 -13.46 4.05
N SER A 237 -13.41 -14.35 5.01
CA SER A 237 -12.31 -15.26 5.36
C SER A 237 -12.80 -16.61 5.84
N SER A 238 -11.88 -17.54 6.00
CA SER A 238 -12.09 -18.84 6.64
C SER A 238 -11.76 -18.84 8.14
N GLY A 239 -11.30 -17.71 8.70
CA GLY A 239 -10.98 -17.61 10.12
C GLY A 239 -10.27 -16.30 10.50
N PHE A 240 -10.42 -15.93 11.78
CA PHE A 240 -9.78 -14.79 12.42
C PHE A 240 -9.08 -15.24 13.70
N ASP A 241 -7.75 -15.11 13.75
CA ASP A 241 -6.92 -15.49 14.89
C ASP A 241 -6.81 -14.32 15.87
N VAL A 242 -7.65 -14.35 16.91
CA VAL A 242 -7.70 -13.30 17.95
C VAL A 242 -6.36 -13.17 18.69
N GLU A 243 -5.68 -14.29 18.98
CA GLU A 243 -4.40 -14.24 19.71
C GLU A 243 -3.31 -13.60 18.86
N ALA A 244 -3.25 -13.92 17.58
CA ALA A 244 -2.33 -13.27 16.64
C ALA A 244 -2.63 -11.75 16.51
N ALA A 245 -3.90 -11.36 16.45
CA ALA A 245 -4.31 -9.97 16.39
C ALA A 245 -3.87 -9.15 17.62
N LEU A 246 -3.88 -9.77 18.79
CA LEU A 246 -3.57 -9.14 20.08
C LEU A 246 -2.10 -9.28 20.48
N GLU A 247 -1.32 -10.08 19.77
CA GLU A 247 0.07 -10.36 20.13
C GLU A 247 0.89 -9.08 20.28
N SER A 248 1.42 -8.85 21.49
CA SER A 248 2.29 -7.70 21.81
C SER A 248 1.69 -6.31 21.47
N ILE A 249 0.35 -6.17 21.46
CA ILE A 249 -0.30 -4.86 21.25
C ILE A 249 0.18 -3.84 22.30
N GLY A 250 0.44 -2.62 21.88
CA GLY A 250 0.99 -1.56 22.73
C GLY A 250 2.50 -1.71 23.08
N LYS A 251 3.15 -2.81 22.64
CA LYS A 251 4.60 -3.05 22.81
C LYS A 251 5.31 -3.14 21.47
N ARG A 252 4.73 -3.77 20.49
CA ARG A 252 5.19 -3.82 19.09
C ARG A 252 4.18 -3.06 18.24
N PHE A 253 4.66 -2.10 17.48
CA PHE A 253 3.87 -1.36 16.51
C PHE A 253 4.09 -1.94 15.11
N GLU A 254 3.00 -2.22 14.39
CA GLU A 254 3.06 -2.85 13.07
C GLU A 254 3.65 -1.94 11.99
N VAL A 255 3.69 -0.63 12.18
CA VAL A 255 4.43 0.30 11.31
C VAL A 255 5.91 -0.07 11.18
N ASP A 256 6.52 -0.68 12.20
CA ASP A 256 7.93 -1.06 12.19
C ASP A 256 8.23 -2.25 11.28
N ARG A 257 7.19 -3.01 10.88
CA ARG A 257 7.28 -4.15 9.97
C ARG A 257 6.76 -3.86 8.58
N ASN A 258 6.62 -2.58 8.20
CA ASN A 258 6.24 -2.19 6.85
C ASN A 258 7.36 -2.46 5.84
N TYR A 259 7.00 -2.50 4.56
CA TYR A 259 7.95 -2.48 3.44
C TYR A 259 7.74 -1.26 2.55
N PHE A 260 8.79 -0.87 1.83
CA PHE A 260 8.72 0.12 0.75
C PHE A 260 8.98 -0.54 -0.60
N LYS A 261 8.56 0.12 -1.68
CA LYS A 261 8.75 -0.34 -3.06
C LYS A 261 9.64 0.63 -3.83
N LEU A 262 10.61 0.11 -4.60
CA LEU A 262 11.33 0.87 -5.62
C LEU A 262 11.03 0.37 -7.05
N HIS A 263 10.37 -0.78 -7.19
CA HIS A 263 9.86 -1.28 -8.47
C HIS A 263 8.37 -0.90 -8.60
N ALA A 264 7.98 -0.33 -9.76
CA ALA A 264 6.63 0.19 -10.01
C ALA A 264 5.63 -0.93 -10.39
N CYS A 265 5.53 -1.95 -9.54
CA CYS A 265 4.70 -3.12 -9.78
C CYS A 265 4.26 -3.78 -8.46
N CYS A 266 3.40 -4.79 -8.56
CA CYS A 266 2.98 -5.62 -7.45
C CYS A 266 4.17 -6.16 -6.67
N ARG A 267 4.05 -6.19 -5.35
CA ARG A 267 5.07 -6.69 -4.43
C ARG A 267 5.59 -8.09 -4.78
N TYR A 268 4.74 -8.93 -5.36
CA TYR A 268 5.10 -10.31 -5.73
C TYR A 268 6.06 -10.41 -6.91
N ASN A 269 6.26 -9.32 -7.68
CA ASN A 269 7.28 -9.24 -8.72
C ASN A 269 8.69 -8.94 -8.16
N HIS A 270 8.77 -8.33 -6.97
CA HIS A 270 10.00 -7.67 -6.50
C HIS A 270 11.17 -8.62 -6.32
N ALA A 271 10.97 -9.80 -5.71
CA ALA A 271 12.03 -10.78 -5.54
C ALA A 271 12.64 -11.24 -6.88
N ALA A 272 11.79 -11.44 -7.90
CA ALA A 272 12.26 -11.78 -9.24
C ALA A 272 13.04 -10.62 -9.88
N LEU A 273 12.62 -9.37 -9.67
CA LEU A 273 13.35 -8.19 -10.16
C LEU A 273 14.67 -7.97 -9.43
N ASP A 274 14.73 -8.19 -8.12
CA ASP A 274 15.98 -8.12 -7.36
C ASP A 274 16.98 -9.20 -7.82
N ALA A 275 16.51 -10.43 -8.05
CA ALA A 275 17.32 -11.50 -8.62
C ALA A 275 17.81 -11.14 -10.03
N LEU A 276 16.96 -10.53 -10.86
CA LEU A 276 17.33 -10.02 -12.18
C LEU A 276 18.42 -8.94 -12.08
N TRP A 277 18.30 -7.98 -11.16
CA TRP A 277 19.33 -6.94 -10.99
C TRP A 277 20.68 -7.52 -10.57
N ILE A 278 20.69 -8.55 -9.71
CA ILE A 278 21.92 -9.29 -9.35
C ILE A 278 22.58 -9.90 -10.61
N LEU A 279 21.78 -10.44 -11.51
CA LEU A 279 22.29 -10.99 -12.78
C LEU A 279 22.85 -9.88 -13.70
N LEU A 280 22.12 -8.76 -13.83
CA LEU A 280 22.54 -7.65 -14.69
C LEU A 280 23.83 -6.99 -14.22
N ASP A 281 24.05 -6.92 -12.92
CA ASP A 281 25.27 -6.36 -12.33
C ASP A 281 26.49 -7.26 -12.52
N LYS A 282 26.28 -8.58 -12.53
CA LYS A 282 27.36 -9.57 -12.62
C LYS A 282 27.70 -10.00 -14.05
N HIS A 283 26.76 -9.90 -14.98
CA HIS A 283 26.87 -10.48 -16.32
C HIS A 283 26.63 -9.45 -17.44
N PRO A 284 27.70 -8.80 -17.94
CA PRO A 284 27.61 -7.85 -19.05
C PRO A 284 26.95 -8.40 -20.32
N GLU A 285 27.00 -9.73 -20.54
CA GLU A 285 26.36 -10.44 -21.66
C GLU A 285 24.85 -10.18 -21.71
N LEU A 286 24.22 -9.98 -20.58
CA LEU A 286 22.78 -9.67 -20.47
C LEU A 286 22.42 -8.24 -20.89
N GLN A 287 23.40 -7.41 -21.24
CA GLN A 287 23.17 -6.08 -21.80
C GLN A 287 22.52 -6.11 -23.19
N ASN A 288 22.57 -7.25 -23.89
CA ASN A 288 21.90 -7.46 -25.17
C ASN A 288 20.68 -8.40 -25.01
N PRO A 289 19.49 -7.91 -24.67
CA PRO A 289 18.30 -8.74 -24.49
C PRO A 289 17.92 -9.53 -25.74
N GLY A 290 18.31 -9.07 -26.94
CA GLY A 290 18.08 -9.76 -28.20
C GLY A 290 18.78 -11.12 -28.30
N GLN A 291 19.81 -11.38 -27.49
CA GLN A 291 20.52 -12.65 -27.41
C GLN A 291 19.92 -13.63 -26.38
N ILE A 292 18.89 -13.21 -25.62
CA ILE A 292 18.20 -14.10 -24.70
C ILE A 292 17.30 -15.06 -25.48
N ASP A 293 17.45 -16.35 -25.20
CA ASP A 293 16.61 -17.42 -25.70
C ASP A 293 15.36 -17.63 -24.85
N ARG A 294 15.54 -17.82 -23.55
CA ARG A 294 14.43 -18.01 -22.59
C ARG A 294 14.80 -17.48 -21.21
N ILE A 295 13.75 -17.14 -20.42
CA ILE A 295 13.83 -16.76 -19.02
C ILE A 295 12.88 -17.66 -18.24
N HIS A 296 13.35 -18.18 -17.11
CA HIS A 296 12.52 -18.97 -16.19
C HIS A 296 12.62 -18.42 -14.78
N VAL A 297 11.47 -18.28 -14.12
CA VAL A 297 11.34 -17.81 -12.73
C VAL A 297 10.75 -18.93 -11.89
N GLU A 298 11.36 -19.22 -10.76
CA GLU A 298 10.73 -20.01 -9.70
C GLU A 298 10.41 -19.12 -8.50
N SER A 299 9.20 -19.25 -7.93
CA SER A 299 8.78 -18.47 -6.78
C SER A 299 7.69 -19.19 -6.00
N TYR A 300 7.12 -18.53 -5.00
CA TYR A 300 5.99 -19.04 -4.21
C TYR A 300 4.65 -18.93 -4.99
N PHE A 301 3.63 -19.69 -4.54
CA PHE A 301 2.37 -19.85 -5.28
C PHE A 301 1.67 -18.52 -5.64
N LEU A 302 1.64 -17.52 -4.73
CA LEU A 302 1.01 -16.23 -5.01
C LEU A 302 1.73 -15.41 -6.10
N ALA A 303 3.05 -15.58 -6.24
CA ALA A 303 3.83 -14.94 -7.30
C ALA A 303 3.68 -15.71 -8.62
N ALA A 304 3.58 -17.05 -8.56
CA ALA A 304 3.40 -17.88 -9.75
C ALA A 304 2.09 -17.61 -10.50
N GLU A 305 1.08 -17.04 -9.83
CA GLU A 305 -0.16 -16.59 -10.47
C GLU A 305 0.00 -15.35 -11.38
N LEU A 306 1.13 -14.64 -11.26
CA LEU A 306 1.40 -13.42 -12.06
C LEU A 306 2.09 -13.77 -13.40
N ASP A 307 1.51 -14.69 -14.17
CA ASP A 307 2.12 -15.36 -15.34
C ASP A 307 1.71 -14.77 -16.69
N ASP A 308 0.93 -13.69 -16.72
CA ASP A 308 0.43 -13.09 -17.96
C ASP A 308 1.58 -12.54 -18.82
N GLN A 309 1.84 -13.20 -19.96
CA GLN A 309 2.88 -12.79 -20.92
C GLN A 309 2.43 -11.65 -21.85
N LYS A 310 1.13 -11.33 -21.90
CA LYS A 310 0.56 -10.32 -22.81
C LYS A 310 -0.51 -9.50 -22.09
N PRO A 311 -0.14 -8.71 -21.10
CA PRO A 311 -1.10 -7.95 -20.32
C PRO A 311 -1.86 -6.93 -21.19
N ARG A 312 -3.17 -6.84 -20.95
CA ARG A 312 -4.06 -6.00 -21.77
C ARG A 312 -3.96 -4.49 -21.49
N ASN A 313 -3.43 -4.10 -20.33
CA ASN A 313 -3.25 -2.71 -19.91
C ASN A 313 -2.18 -2.59 -18.81
N MET A 314 -1.90 -1.35 -18.36
CA MET A 314 -0.85 -1.09 -17.37
C MET A 314 -1.12 -1.72 -16.01
N LEU A 315 -2.37 -1.85 -15.56
CA LEU A 315 -2.64 -2.53 -14.31
C LEU A 315 -2.26 -4.02 -14.42
N ALA A 316 -2.72 -4.73 -15.44
CA ALA A 316 -2.34 -6.13 -15.67
C ALA A 316 -0.81 -6.27 -15.81
N ALA A 317 -0.14 -5.33 -16.49
CA ALA A 317 1.31 -5.33 -16.66
C ALA A 317 2.08 -5.21 -15.33
N ARG A 318 1.59 -4.40 -14.40
CA ARG A 318 2.16 -4.29 -13.04
C ARG A 318 1.93 -5.53 -12.19
N PHE A 319 1.04 -6.42 -12.61
CA PHE A 319 0.75 -7.72 -12.00
C PHE A 319 1.20 -8.89 -12.89
N SER A 320 2.24 -8.69 -13.70
CA SER A 320 2.85 -9.71 -14.56
C SER A 320 4.35 -9.79 -14.31
N ILE A 321 4.85 -10.93 -13.86
CA ILE A 321 6.29 -11.20 -13.74
C ILE A 321 6.95 -11.25 -15.11
N PRO A 322 6.41 -11.94 -16.13
CA PRO A 322 6.97 -11.94 -17.46
C PRO A 322 7.15 -10.54 -18.04
N PHE A 323 6.13 -9.69 -17.92
CA PHE A 323 6.21 -8.32 -18.42
C PHE A 323 7.18 -7.46 -17.58
N ALA A 324 7.14 -7.57 -16.26
CA ALA A 324 8.02 -6.80 -15.37
C ALA A 324 9.51 -7.08 -15.63
N ILE A 325 9.87 -8.35 -15.82
CA ILE A 325 11.24 -8.76 -16.21
C ILE A 325 11.58 -8.20 -17.59
N ALA A 326 10.71 -8.38 -18.58
CA ALA A 326 10.96 -7.95 -19.95
C ALA A 326 11.16 -6.44 -20.06
N THR A 327 10.24 -5.65 -19.48
CA THR A 327 10.35 -4.17 -19.50
C THR A 327 11.58 -3.68 -18.74
N THR A 328 11.96 -4.36 -17.65
CA THR A 328 13.17 -4.03 -16.87
C THR A 328 14.44 -4.28 -17.70
N LEU A 329 14.52 -5.40 -18.41
CA LEU A 329 15.64 -5.72 -19.30
C LEU A 329 15.77 -4.71 -20.45
N ILE A 330 14.67 -4.34 -21.08
CA ILE A 330 14.66 -3.42 -22.22
C ILE A 330 15.00 -1.98 -21.77
N ASN A 331 14.35 -1.50 -20.72
CA ASN A 331 14.47 -0.11 -20.27
C ASN A 331 15.62 0.12 -19.27
N ARG A 332 16.29 -0.93 -18.80
CA ARG A 332 17.29 -0.86 -17.72
C ARG A 332 16.77 -0.15 -16.48
N SER A 333 15.50 -0.33 -16.21
CA SER A 333 14.78 0.28 -15.11
C SER A 333 13.49 -0.47 -14.81
N SER A 334 13.12 -0.51 -13.53
CA SER A 334 11.84 -1.00 -13.04
C SER A 334 10.99 0.12 -12.39
N LYS A 335 11.39 1.39 -12.61
CA LYS A 335 10.68 2.57 -12.11
C LYS A 335 9.44 2.86 -12.97
N VAL A 336 8.63 3.84 -12.56
CA VAL A 336 7.34 4.19 -13.19
C VAL A 336 7.43 4.35 -14.72
N HIS A 337 8.51 4.96 -15.24
CA HIS A 337 8.67 5.18 -16.68
C HIS A 337 8.81 3.90 -17.51
N SER A 338 9.16 2.77 -16.88
CA SER A 338 9.22 1.45 -17.54
C SER A 338 7.85 0.76 -17.64
N PHE A 339 6.85 1.28 -16.90
CA PHE A 339 5.47 0.79 -16.89
C PHE A 339 4.55 1.86 -17.48
N THR A 340 4.71 2.15 -18.77
CA THR A 340 3.91 3.12 -19.53
C THR A 340 3.15 2.44 -20.66
N GLY A 341 2.16 3.15 -21.24
CA GLY A 341 1.40 2.65 -22.38
C GLY A 341 2.28 2.26 -23.58
N ASN A 342 3.41 2.94 -23.78
CA ASN A 342 4.36 2.60 -24.85
C ASN A 342 5.03 1.24 -24.63
N ALA A 343 5.31 0.86 -23.39
CA ALA A 343 5.90 -0.46 -23.09
C ALA A 343 4.93 -1.62 -23.42
N LEU A 344 3.63 -1.41 -23.33
CA LEU A 344 2.60 -2.40 -23.69
C LEU A 344 2.57 -2.72 -25.20
N THR A 345 3.07 -1.83 -26.04
CA THR A 345 3.07 -1.98 -27.48
C THR A 345 4.48 -2.16 -28.06
N ASP A 346 5.52 -2.09 -27.21
CA ASP A 346 6.91 -2.28 -27.65
C ASP A 346 7.18 -3.74 -28.05
N PRO A 347 7.50 -4.01 -29.34
CA PRO A 347 7.70 -5.37 -29.82
C PRO A 347 8.80 -6.14 -29.10
N ALA A 348 9.88 -5.43 -28.65
CA ALA A 348 11.01 -6.07 -27.98
C ALA A 348 10.61 -6.52 -26.57
N THR A 349 9.86 -5.69 -25.83
CA THR A 349 9.32 -6.02 -24.52
C THR A 349 8.35 -7.21 -24.60
N LEU A 350 7.42 -7.18 -25.57
CA LEU A 350 6.44 -8.27 -25.74
C LEU A 350 7.11 -9.59 -26.18
N ALA A 351 8.08 -9.53 -27.08
CA ALA A 351 8.82 -10.72 -27.50
C ALA A 351 9.61 -11.35 -26.35
N LEU A 352 10.15 -10.55 -25.44
CA LEU A 352 10.88 -11.03 -24.29
C LEU A 352 9.94 -11.55 -23.19
N ALA A 353 8.82 -10.89 -22.95
CA ALA A 353 7.78 -11.38 -22.05
C ALA A 353 7.25 -12.75 -22.47
N ALA A 354 7.03 -12.97 -23.79
CA ALA A 354 6.60 -14.25 -24.34
C ALA A 354 7.64 -15.39 -24.14
N LYS A 355 8.90 -15.07 -23.89
CA LYS A 355 9.99 -16.03 -23.58
C LYS A 355 10.19 -16.24 -22.07
N THR A 356 9.43 -15.54 -21.24
CA THR A 356 9.55 -15.61 -19.79
C THR A 356 8.44 -16.50 -19.25
N SER A 357 8.82 -17.54 -18.52
CA SER A 357 7.91 -18.44 -17.81
C SER A 357 8.10 -18.31 -16.30
N ILE A 358 7.05 -18.61 -15.54
CA ILE A 358 7.12 -18.70 -14.08
C ILE A 358 6.50 -20.02 -13.61
N ALA A 359 7.07 -20.60 -12.57
CA ALA A 359 6.54 -21.79 -11.90
C ALA A 359 6.56 -21.63 -10.38
N GLU A 360 5.63 -22.31 -9.71
CA GLU A 360 5.65 -22.45 -8.26
C GLU A 360 6.74 -23.45 -7.83
N SER A 361 7.46 -23.08 -6.76
CA SER A 361 8.27 -23.99 -5.96
C SER A 361 7.60 -24.20 -4.60
N SER A 362 7.21 -25.44 -4.29
CA SER A 362 6.61 -25.78 -2.99
C SER A 362 7.56 -25.47 -1.82
N PHE A 363 8.87 -25.60 -2.02
CA PHE A 363 9.88 -25.21 -1.04
C PHE A 363 9.84 -23.69 -0.77
N MET A 364 9.66 -22.86 -1.80
CA MET A 364 9.53 -21.43 -1.67
C MET A 364 8.18 -21.01 -1.07
N SER A 365 7.10 -21.70 -1.45
CA SER A 365 5.76 -21.48 -0.89
C SER A 365 5.69 -21.76 0.62
N ALA A 366 6.42 -22.78 1.10
CA ALA A 366 6.50 -23.10 2.52
C ALA A 366 7.23 -22.06 3.38
N GLN A 367 7.89 -21.07 2.78
CA GLN A 367 8.57 -19.97 3.51
C GLN A 367 7.65 -18.77 3.81
N LEU A 368 6.44 -18.77 3.25
CA LEU A 368 5.44 -17.73 3.58
C LEU A 368 4.90 -17.94 5.01
N PRO A 369 4.55 -16.86 5.72
CA PRO A 369 4.57 -15.45 5.32
C PRO A 369 5.92 -14.74 5.55
N ASP A 370 6.91 -15.39 6.14
CA ASP A 370 8.13 -14.74 6.64
C ASP A 370 9.08 -14.31 5.52
N PHE A 371 9.15 -15.08 4.45
CA PHE A 371 10.00 -14.78 3.29
C PHE A 371 9.21 -14.90 1.99
N ARG A 372 9.69 -14.16 0.98
CA ARG A 372 9.12 -14.16 -0.38
C ARG A 372 10.21 -14.37 -1.42
N PRO A 373 10.73 -15.63 -1.51
CA PRO A 373 11.85 -15.94 -2.36
C PRO A 373 11.48 -15.97 -3.85
N ALA A 374 12.47 -15.68 -4.68
CA ALA A 374 12.41 -15.97 -6.11
C ALA A 374 13.81 -16.31 -6.64
N GLU A 375 13.83 -17.08 -7.71
CA GLU A 375 15.01 -17.42 -8.47
C GLU A 375 14.75 -17.16 -9.96
N VAL A 376 15.72 -16.50 -10.63
CA VAL A 376 15.65 -16.20 -12.06
C VAL A 376 16.78 -16.91 -12.77
N SER A 377 16.42 -17.65 -13.82
CA SER A 377 17.36 -18.31 -14.74
C SER A 377 17.23 -17.74 -16.15
N ILE A 378 18.32 -17.31 -16.75
CA ILE A 378 18.37 -16.76 -18.12
C ILE A 378 19.27 -17.61 -18.98
N THR A 379 18.73 -18.17 -20.08
CA THR A 379 19.47 -18.91 -21.08
C THR A 379 19.67 -18.03 -22.32
N MET A 380 20.92 -17.91 -22.77
CA MET A 380 21.28 -17.17 -23.99
C MET A 380 21.20 -18.09 -25.22
N LYS A 381 21.06 -17.51 -26.42
CA LYS A 381 21.06 -18.25 -27.71
C LYS A 381 22.32 -19.05 -27.95
N ASN A 382 23.45 -18.67 -27.35
CA ASN A 382 24.71 -19.42 -27.43
C ASN A 382 24.80 -20.57 -26.42
N GLY A 383 23.75 -20.82 -25.63
CA GLY A 383 23.69 -21.89 -24.64
C GLY A 383 24.21 -21.53 -23.24
N GLN A 384 24.78 -20.33 -23.04
CA GLN A 384 25.16 -19.87 -21.70
C GLN A 384 23.93 -19.73 -20.83
N ASN A 385 24.08 -20.07 -19.55
CA ASN A 385 23.02 -20.00 -18.56
C ASN A 385 23.48 -19.22 -17.33
N PHE A 386 22.64 -18.26 -16.87
CA PHE A 386 22.89 -17.42 -15.72
C PHE A 386 21.76 -17.59 -14.73
N LYS A 387 22.07 -17.66 -13.44
CA LYS A 387 21.10 -17.92 -12.37
C LYS A 387 21.39 -17.07 -11.15
N ALA A 388 20.37 -16.45 -10.57
CA ALA A 388 20.43 -15.79 -9.28
C ALA A 388 19.09 -15.92 -8.53
N GLY A 389 19.16 -15.88 -7.23
CA GLY A 389 17.99 -15.93 -6.36
C GLY A 389 18.14 -15.04 -5.14
N VAL A 390 17.00 -14.69 -4.54
CA VAL A 390 16.91 -13.96 -3.29
C VAL A 390 15.93 -14.66 -2.36
N LYS A 391 16.19 -14.61 -1.05
CA LYS A 391 15.33 -15.19 -0.02
C LYS A 391 14.16 -14.27 0.29
N THR A 392 14.40 -12.96 0.29
CA THR A 392 13.39 -11.91 0.38
C THR A 392 13.82 -10.75 -0.49
N ASN A 393 12.91 -9.89 -0.88
CA ASN A 393 13.28 -8.75 -1.69
C ASN A 393 13.67 -7.55 -0.82
N ARG A 394 14.45 -6.66 -1.38
CA ARG A 394 14.81 -5.40 -0.76
C ARG A 394 13.58 -4.52 -0.50
N GLY A 395 13.70 -3.69 0.53
CA GLY A 395 12.62 -2.81 0.97
C GLY A 395 11.75 -3.41 2.06
N ASP A 396 11.85 -4.71 2.35
CA ASP A 396 11.25 -5.34 3.53
C ASP A 396 11.90 -4.83 4.83
N TRP A 397 11.19 -4.97 5.92
CA TRP A 397 11.72 -4.59 7.23
C TRP A 397 13.02 -5.35 7.62
N GLN A 398 13.23 -6.56 7.07
CA GLN A 398 14.45 -7.35 7.24
C GLN A 398 15.63 -6.87 6.38
N ASP A 399 15.37 -6.20 5.24
CA ASP A 399 16.37 -5.66 4.31
C ASP A 399 15.91 -4.28 3.79
N PRO A 400 15.86 -3.25 4.64
CA PRO A 400 15.27 -1.96 4.31
C PRO A 400 16.11 -1.17 3.30
N TYR A 401 15.44 -0.34 2.50
CA TYR A 401 16.10 0.72 1.75
C TYR A 401 16.60 1.81 2.70
N ASP A 402 17.69 2.48 2.32
CA ASP A 402 18.17 3.65 3.03
C ASP A 402 17.31 4.90 2.78
N ASN A 403 17.46 5.90 3.64
CA ASN A 403 16.68 7.13 3.57
C ASN A 403 16.94 7.94 2.29
N ALA A 404 18.12 7.83 1.67
CA ALA A 404 18.45 8.53 0.42
C ALA A 404 17.66 7.92 -0.75
N GLN A 405 17.58 6.59 -0.83
CA GLN A 405 16.78 5.86 -1.82
C GLN A 405 15.28 6.18 -1.69
N LEU A 406 14.76 6.24 -0.47
CA LEU A 406 13.35 6.59 -0.22
C LEU A 406 13.06 8.06 -0.55
N LYS A 407 13.99 8.98 -0.24
CA LYS A 407 13.89 10.38 -0.65
C LYS A 407 13.92 10.54 -2.17
N GLU A 408 14.82 9.82 -2.87
CA GLU A 408 14.87 9.83 -4.35
C GLU A 408 13.54 9.37 -4.94
N LYS A 409 12.96 8.27 -4.42
CA LYS A 409 11.63 7.80 -4.80
C LYS A 409 10.58 8.89 -4.62
N TYR A 410 10.51 9.50 -3.43
CA TYR A 410 9.54 10.57 -3.12
C TYR A 410 9.66 11.72 -4.12
N ILE A 411 10.87 12.24 -4.34
CA ILE A 411 11.13 13.36 -5.27
C ILE A 411 10.74 12.96 -6.70
N SER A 412 11.11 11.76 -7.14
CA SER A 412 10.75 11.26 -8.49
C SER A 412 9.24 11.18 -8.71
N LEU A 413 8.49 10.74 -7.70
CA LEU A 413 7.04 10.63 -7.77
C LEU A 413 6.37 12.00 -7.73
N THR A 414 6.76 12.86 -6.78
CA THR A 414 6.14 14.17 -6.61
C THR A 414 6.46 15.14 -7.76
N ALA A 415 7.62 15.01 -8.42
CA ALA A 415 7.99 15.79 -9.60
C ALA A 415 7.01 15.63 -10.78
N ARG A 416 6.13 14.65 -10.76
CA ARG A 416 5.09 14.49 -11.78
C ARG A 416 4.01 15.58 -11.71
N ARG A 417 3.83 16.22 -10.54
CA ARG A 417 2.77 17.23 -10.30
C ARG A 417 3.27 18.48 -9.55
N TRP A 418 4.32 18.34 -8.75
CA TRP A 418 4.82 19.41 -7.90
C TRP A 418 6.15 19.96 -8.40
N SER A 419 6.43 21.22 -8.07
CA SER A 419 7.75 21.81 -8.24
C SER A 419 8.77 21.15 -7.29
N ALA A 420 10.06 21.23 -7.63
CA ALA A 420 11.12 20.75 -6.74
C ALA A 420 11.09 21.46 -5.37
N LYS A 421 10.71 22.77 -5.36
CA LYS A 421 10.56 23.54 -4.12
C LYS A 421 9.45 22.95 -3.26
N THR A 422 8.25 22.79 -3.79
CA THR A 422 7.10 22.19 -3.10
C THR A 422 7.43 20.81 -2.56
N SER A 423 7.98 19.92 -3.41
CA SER A 423 8.37 18.57 -3.02
C SER A 423 9.34 18.55 -1.83
N ASN A 424 10.40 19.39 -1.88
CA ASN A 424 11.36 19.45 -0.77
C ASN A 424 10.76 20.07 0.49
N THR A 425 9.94 21.13 0.37
CA THR A 425 9.29 21.76 1.53
C THR A 425 8.42 20.75 2.27
N VAL A 426 7.49 20.09 1.57
CA VAL A 426 6.59 19.11 2.17
C VAL A 426 7.36 17.91 2.75
N TYR A 427 8.40 17.42 2.04
CA TYR A 427 9.26 16.37 2.57
C TYR A 427 9.85 16.74 3.93
N HIS A 428 10.50 17.90 4.04
CA HIS A 428 11.10 18.34 5.31
C HIS A 428 10.06 18.57 6.40
N ASN A 429 8.89 19.11 6.06
CA ASN A 429 7.81 19.31 7.00
C ASN A 429 7.28 17.99 7.55
N ILE A 430 7.17 16.92 6.74
CA ILE A 430 6.75 15.60 7.19
C ILE A 430 7.72 15.07 8.26
N PHE A 431 9.03 15.26 8.11
CA PHE A 431 10.00 14.83 9.12
C PHE A 431 9.99 15.70 10.39
N ALA A 432 9.39 16.88 10.32
CA ALA A 432 9.18 17.77 11.46
C ALA A 432 7.73 17.75 12.00
N LEU A 433 6.88 16.81 11.57
CA LEU A 433 5.44 16.77 11.88
C LEU A 433 5.14 16.92 13.38
N ASP A 434 5.88 16.25 14.24
CA ASP A 434 5.72 16.32 15.71
C ASP A 434 5.91 17.71 16.32
N ARG A 435 6.44 18.66 15.55
CA ARG A 435 6.68 20.06 15.96
C ARG A 435 5.57 21.02 15.55
N PHE A 436 4.67 20.59 14.67
CA PHE A 436 3.57 21.44 14.20
C PHE A 436 2.44 21.49 15.24
N SER A 437 2.01 22.70 15.61
CA SER A 437 0.78 22.92 16.38
C SER A 437 -0.47 22.80 15.53
N ASN A 438 -0.36 23.02 14.22
CA ASN A 438 -1.37 22.73 13.21
C ASN A 438 -0.72 21.90 12.08
N VAL A 439 -1.07 20.63 12.02
CA VAL A 439 -0.46 19.66 11.10
C VAL A 439 -0.79 19.94 9.63
N THR A 440 -1.90 20.62 9.33
CA THR A 440 -2.30 20.93 7.95
C THR A 440 -1.25 21.78 7.23
N LEU A 441 -0.54 22.64 7.98
CA LEU A 441 0.55 23.48 7.45
C LEU A 441 1.75 22.67 6.96
N ALA A 442 1.92 21.44 7.42
CA ALA A 442 3.03 20.60 6.98
C ALA A 442 2.89 20.18 5.51
N PHE A 443 1.68 20.19 4.98
CA PHE A 443 1.38 19.78 3.60
C PHE A 443 1.18 20.98 2.65
N ASP A 444 1.42 22.21 3.12
CA ASP A 444 1.45 23.41 2.29
C ASP A 444 2.82 23.51 1.59
N GLY A 445 2.81 23.64 0.24
CA GLY A 445 4.03 23.65 -0.57
C GLY A 445 4.05 24.75 -1.63
#